data_feada3b8578016382cc2055001575bb7
#
_entry.id   feada3b8578016382cc2055001575bb7
#
_cell.length_a   1.000
_cell.length_b   1.000
_cell.length_c   1.000
_cell.angle_alpha   90.00
_cell.angle_beta   90.00
_cell.angle_gamma   90.00
#
_symmetry.space_group_name_H-M   'P 1'
#
loop_
_entity.id
_entity.type
_entity.pdbx_description
1 polymer ?
#
loop_
_entity_poly.entity_id
_entity_poly.type
_entity_poly.pdbx_seq_one_letter_code
_entity_poly.pdbx_strand_id
1 'polypeptide(L)'
;RIPAGSAVLVRTGWGRYWPDRARYLGTAKPGDVAGLRFPGIGVEAAKVLAARGVRAVGIDTASIDYGRSKDFIAHRTLYAENIYGLENLANLEKLPPRGATLIALPMKIAGGSGAPVRVVALLP
;
A
#
# COMPACT_ATOMS: atom_id res chain seq x y z
N ARG A 1 19.33 -0.95 -5.66
CA ARG A 1 18.56 -1.05 -6.91
C ARG A 1 17.31 -1.89 -6.65
N ILE A 2 16.16 -1.49 -7.20
CA ILE A 2 14.90 -2.26 -7.16
C ILE A 2 14.87 -3.10 -8.44
N PRO A 3 14.90 -4.45 -8.36
CA PRO A 3 14.80 -5.31 -9.55
C PRO A 3 13.38 -5.30 -10.14
N ALA A 4 13.25 -5.51 -11.44
CA ALA A 4 11.95 -5.76 -12.05
C ALA A 4 11.32 -7.04 -11.45
N GLY A 5 9.99 -7.08 -11.38
CA GLY A 5 9.26 -8.20 -10.79
C GLY A 5 9.19 -8.20 -9.25
N SER A 6 9.88 -7.26 -8.57
CA SER A 6 9.84 -7.15 -7.11
C SER A 6 8.49 -6.64 -6.59
N ALA A 7 8.16 -6.98 -5.35
CA ALA A 7 7.22 -6.22 -4.53
C ALA A 7 8.01 -5.17 -3.74
N VAL A 8 7.50 -3.93 -3.69
CA VAL A 8 8.09 -2.83 -2.92
C VAL A 8 7.16 -2.47 -1.78
N LEU A 9 7.63 -2.61 -0.54
CA LEU A 9 6.85 -2.29 0.65
C LEU A 9 7.35 -0.99 1.27
N VAL A 10 6.47 -0.01 1.33
CA VAL A 10 6.76 1.32 1.87
C VAL A 10 6.38 1.36 3.33
N ARG A 11 7.37 1.42 4.21
CA ARG A 11 7.18 1.57 5.64
C ARG A 11 7.22 3.04 6.01
N THR A 12 6.06 3.64 6.25
CA THR A 12 5.93 5.03 6.72
C THR A 12 6.05 5.13 8.24
N GLY A 13 5.86 4.02 8.95
CA GLY A 13 5.73 3.97 10.40
C GLY A 13 4.33 4.37 10.88
N TRP A 14 3.40 4.58 9.96
CA TRP A 14 2.03 4.98 10.29
C TRP A 14 1.24 3.87 10.97
N GLY A 15 1.56 2.63 10.69
CA GLY A 15 0.95 1.44 11.30
C GLY A 15 0.95 1.45 12.84
N ARG A 16 1.87 2.22 13.47
CA ARG A 16 1.91 2.40 14.94
C ARG A 16 0.65 3.01 15.55
N TYR A 17 -0.18 3.67 14.73
CA TYR A 17 -1.42 4.28 15.18
C TYR A 17 -2.61 3.31 15.20
N TRP A 18 -2.45 2.14 14.59
CA TRP A 18 -3.46 1.09 14.66
C TRP A 18 -3.54 0.49 16.07
N PRO A 19 -4.77 0.22 16.63
CA PRO A 19 -6.09 0.32 16.00
C PRO A 19 -6.83 1.65 16.31
N ASP A 20 -6.15 2.69 16.78
CA ASP A 20 -6.78 3.98 17.03
C ASP A 20 -7.22 4.63 15.71
N ARG A 21 -8.52 4.54 15.42
CA ARG A 21 -9.08 5.04 14.17
C ARG A 21 -8.81 6.52 13.94
N ALA A 22 -8.97 7.35 15.00
CA ALA A 22 -8.79 8.79 14.87
C ALA A 22 -7.34 9.16 14.51
N ARG A 23 -6.38 8.47 15.11
CA ARG A 23 -4.96 8.67 14.83
C ARG A 23 -4.56 8.06 13.48
N TYR A 24 -5.06 6.85 13.18
CA TYR A 24 -4.67 6.12 11.96
C TYR A 24 -5.28 6.74 10.69
N LEU A 25 -6.56 7.12 10.70
CA LEU A 25 -7.24 7.74 9.57
C LEU A 25 -7.18 9.27 9.59
N GLY A 26 -6.95 9.90 10.76
CA GLY A 26 -7.04 11.34 10.96
C GLY A 26 -8.44 11.80 11.42
N THR A 27 -9.42 10.90 11.44
CA THR A 27 -10.79 11.17 11.87
C THR A 27 -11.44 9.91 12.42
N ALA A 28 -12.22 10.05 13.49
CA ALA A 28 -13.05 8.96 14.03
C ALA A 28 -14.43 8.89 13.32
N LYS A 29 -14.83 9.96 12.62
CA LYS A 29 -16.16 10.08 12.00
C LYS A 29 -16.22 9.22 10.72
N PRO A 30 -17.14 8.26 10.60
CA PRO A 30 -17.35 7.53 9.37
C PRO A 30 -17.76 8.47 8.21
N GLY A 31 -17.17 8.25 7.02
CA GLY A 31 -17.46 9.03 5.82
C GLY A 31 -16.84 10.43 5.76
N ASP A 32 -16.09 10.83 6.78
CA ASP A 32 -15.39 12.13 6.80
C ASP A 32 -14.09 12.07 5.97
N VAL A 33 -14.24 12.14 4.64
CA VAL A 33 -13.11 12.13 3.70
C VAL A 33 -12.21 13.37 3.88
N ALA A 34 -12.78 14.52 4.23
CA ALA A 34 -12.03 15.76 4.44
C ALA A 34 -11.11 15.68 5.68
N GLY A 35 -11.46 14.85 6.64
CA GLY A 35 -10.70 14.61 7.87
C GLY A 35 -9.54 13.63 7.70
N LEU A 36 -9.47 12.88 6.58
CA LEU A 36 -8.42 11.90 6.39
C LEU A 36 -7.02 12.53 6.39
N ARG A 37 -6.10 11.93 7.14
CA ARG A 37 -4.73 12.44 7.36
C ARG A 37 -3.77 11.27 7.53
N PHE A 38 -3.34 10.68 6.44
CA PHE A 38 -2.29 9.66 6.43
C PHE A 38 -1.43 9.84 5.18
N PRO A 39 -0.15 9.47 5.22
CA PRO A 39 0.74 9.58 4.07
C PRO A 39 0.40 8.54 3.00
N GLY A 40 0.81 8.81 1.78
CA GLY A 40 0.72 7.93 0.63
C GLY A 40 1.98 8.03 -0.22
N ILE A 41 1.94 7.38 -1.37
CA ILE A 41 3.02 7.38 -2.35
C ILE A 41 2.82 8.58 -3.27
N GLY A 42 3.87 9.43 -3.37
CA GLY A 42 3.85 10.55 -4.29
C GLY A 42 3.91 10.11 -5.75
N VAL A 43 3.39 10.95 -6.65
CA VAL A 43 3.29 10.63 -8.09
C VAL A 43 4.65 10.29 -8.71
N GLU A 44 5.70 10.99 -8.36
CA GLU A 44 7.03 10.72 -8.91
C GLU A 44 7.59 9.37 -8.45
N ALA A 45 7.33 9.00 -7.19
CA ALA A 45 7.68 7.66 -6.70
C ALA A 45 6.88 6.57 -7.42
N ALA A 46 5.58 6.78 -7.64
CA ALA A 46 4.74 5.84 -8.40
C ALA A 46 5.27 5.65 -9.83
N LYS A 47 5.61 6.73 -10.53
CA LYS A 47 6.22 6.67 -11.87
C LYS A 47 7.53 5.90 -11.88
N VAL A 48 8.41 6.15 -10.91
CA VAL A 48 9.68 5.42 -10.79
C VAL A 48 9.45 3.94 -10.57
N LEU A 49 8.51 3.55 -9.71
CA LEU A 49 8.17 2.15 -9.45
C LEU A 49 7.58 1.48 -10.70
N ALA A 50 6.69 2.17 -11.40
CA ALA A 50 6.13 1.71 -12.66
C ALA A 50 7.23 1.48 -13.72
N ALA A 51 8.11 2.46 -13.93
CA ALA A 51 9.23 2.36 -14.86
C ALA A 51 10.24 1.27 -14.49
N ARG A 52 10.30 0.85 -13.22
CA ARG A 52 11.12 -0.27 -12.74
C ARG A 52 10.47 -1.63 -12.98
N GLY A 53 9.22 -1.68 -13.41
CA GLY A 53 8.49 -2.92 -13.64
C GLY A 53 8.28 -3.76 -12.38
N VAL A 54 8.00 -3.11 -11.23
CA VAL A 54 7.62 -3.83 -10.00
C VAL A 54 6.29 -4.55 -10.19
N ARG A 55 6.01 -5.57 -9.40
CA ARG A 55 4.74 -6.32 -9.48
C ARG A 55 3.70 -5.85 -8.49
N ALA A 56 4.15 -5.36 -7.35
CA ALA A 56 3.27 -4.90 -6.29
C ALA A 56 3.89 -3.73 -5.55
N VAL A 57 3.05 -2.88 -5.00
CA VAL A 57 3.45 -1.84 -4.05
C VAL A 57 2.61 -1.98 -2.80
N GLY A 58 3.26 -2.08 -1.64
CA GLY A 58 2.57 -2.19 -0.35
C GLY A 58 2.88 -1.00 0.55
N ILE A 59 1.96 -0.69 1.47
CA ILE A 59 2.11 0.42 2.42
C ILE A 59 1.41 0.12 3.74
N ASP A 60 1.90 0.69 4.83
CA ASP A 60 1.34 0.57 6.18
C ASP A 60 0.28 1.63 6.51
N THR A 61 -0.36 2.20 5.49
CA THR A 61 -1.45 3.16 5.60
C THR A 61 -2.73 2.62 4.97
N ALA A 62 -3.84 3.33 5.18
CA ALA A 62 -5.15 2.93 4.68
C ALA A 62 -5.31 3.04 3.16
N SER A 63 -4.37 3.69 2.48
CA SER A 63 -4.35 3.80 1.02
C SER A 63 -2.94 4.05 0.51
N ILE A 64 -2.64 3.61 -0.73
CA ILE A 64 -1.41 3.97 -1.42
C ILE A 64 -1.40 5.45 -1.85
N ASP A 65 -2.57 6.10 -2.01
CA ASP A 65 -2.65 7.55 -2.09
C ASP A 65 -2.79 8.16 -0.69
N TYR A 66 -2.36 9.40 -0.51
CA TYR A 66 -2.52 10.11 0.76
C TYR A 66 -3.99 10.38 1.10
N GLY A 67 -4.31 10.51 2.38
CA GLY A 67 -5.69 10.51 2.90
C GLY A 67 -6.67 11.48 2.24
N ARG A 68 -6.21 12.65 1.77
CA ARG A 68 -7.05 13.67 1.10
C ARG A 68 -6.91 13.69 -0.42
N SER A 69 -6.31 12.66 -0.99
CA SER A 69 -6.24 12.52 -2.45
C SER A 69 -7.65 12.46 -3.04
N LYS A 70 -7.86 13.21 -4.11
CA LYS A 70 -9.13 13.23 -4.85
C LYS A 70 -9.00 12.58 -6.23
N ASP A 71 -7.80 12.56 -6.75
CA ASP A 71 -7.47 12.09 -8.09
C ASP A 71 -6.87 10.69 -8.11
N PHE A 72 -6.51 10.15 -6.94
CA PHE A 72 -5.95 8.81 -6.76
C PHE A 72 -4.78 8.53 -7.71
N ILE A 73 -3.87 9.49 -7.80
CA ILE A 73 -2.82 9.49 -8.83
C ILE A 73 -1.84 8.32 -8.69
N ALA A 74 -1.53 7.89 -7.46
CA ALA A 74 -0.68 6.73 -7.24
C ALA A 74 -1.37 5.45 -7.73
N HIS A 75 -2.65 5.24 -7.38
CA HIS A 75 -3.45 4.14 -7.91
C HIS A 75 -3.45 4.14 -9.44
N ARG A 76 -3.85 5.26 -10.04
CA ARG A 76 -3.97 5.37 -11.49
C ARG A 76 -2.65 5.11 -12.21
N THR A 77 -1.54 5.61 -11.67
CA THR A 77 -0.21 5.41 -12.27
C THR A 77 0.24 3.96 -12.19
N LEU A 78 0.05 3.31 -11.03
CA LEU A 78 0.51 1.94 -10.82
C LEU A 78 -0.41 0.91 -11.49
N TYR A 79 -1.73 1.09 -11.38
CA TYR A 79 -2.69 0.12 -11.92
C TYR A 79 -2.75 0.14 -13.46
N ALA A 80 -2.44 1.28 -14.10
CA ALA A 80 -2.27 1.34 -15.55
C ALA A 80 -1.17 0.39 -16.06
N GLU A 81 -0.19 0.07 -15.21
CA GLU A 81 0.91 -0.85 -15.50
C GLU A 81 0.71 -2.25 -14.88
N ASN A 82 -0.52 -2.60 -14.50
CA ASN A 82 -0.87 -3.85 -13.80
C ASN A 82 -0.06 -4.10 -12.51
N ILE A 83 0.31 -3.03 -11.81
CA ILE A 83 0.98 -3.09 -10.51
C ILE A 83 -0.08 -2.92 -9.43
N TYR A 84 -0.38 -3.97 -8.67
CA TYR A 84 -1.40 -3.91 -7.64
C TYR A 84 -0.90 -3.31 -6.33
N GLY A 85 -1.83 -2.70 -5.57
CA GLY A 85 -1.59 -2.13 -4.25
C GLY A 85 -1.95 -3.09 -3.12
N LEU A 86 -1.15 -3.07 -2.05
CA LEU A 86 -1.44 -3.74 -0.78
C LEU A 86 -1.48 -2.66 0.31
N GLU A 87 -2.62 -2.49 0.93
CA GLU A 87 -2.85 -1.43 1.90
C GLU A 87 -3.02 -1.99 3.32
N ASN A 88 -2.91 -1.14 4.33
CA ASN A 88 -3.03 -1.53 5.73
C ASN A 88 -2.05 -2.64 6.15
N LEU A 89 -0.85 -2.68 5.57
CA LEU A 89 0.15 -3.67 5.94
C LEU A 89 0.64 -3.43 7.37
N ALA A 90 0.77 -4.52 8.13
CA ALA A 90 1.30 -4.50 9.49
C ALA A 90 2.67 -5.16 9.55
N ASN A 91 3.40 -4.89 10.63
CA ASN A 91 4.69 -5.52 10.95
C ASN A 91 5.80 -5.29 9.91
N LEU A 92 5.73 -4.24 9.11
CA LEU A 92 6.78 -3.95 8.11
C LEU A 92 8.14 -3.68 8.76
N GLU A 93 8.16 -3.26 10.03
CA GLU A 93 9.38 -3.05 10.81
C GLU A 93 10.16 -4.34 11.10
N LYS A 94 9.50 -5.49 10.97
CA LYS A 94 10.12 -6.81 11.20
C LYS A 94 10.79 -7.38 9.94
N LEU A 95 10.59 -6.73 8.79
CA LEU A 95 11.14 -7.20 7.54
C LEU A 95 12.56 -6.68 7.31
N PRO A 96 13.45 -7.51 6.75
CA PRO A 96 14.73 -7.02 6.25
C PRO A 96 14.51 -6.08 5.06
N PRO A 97 15.47 -5.18 4.75
CA PRO A 97 15.33 -4.26 3.62
C PRO A 97 15.15 -4.92 2.26
N ARG A 98 15.53 -6.19 2.14
CA ARG A 98 15.43 -7.00 0.91
C ARG A 98 15.56 -8.49 1.21
N GLY A 99 15.18 -9.32 0.24
CA GLY A 99 15.40 -10.77 0.31
C GLY A 99 14.20 -11.57 0.81
N ALA A 100 13.19 -10.93 1.39
CA ALA A 100 11.96 -11.62 1.77
C ALA A 100 11.13 -12.00 0.53
N THR A 101 10.46 -13.15 0.59
CA THR A 101 9.45 -13.56 -0.39
C THR A 101 8.06 -13.21 0.13
N LEU A 102 7.32 -12.41 -0.66
CA LEU A 102 5.97 -12.00 -0.29
C LEU A 102 4.92 -12.96 -0.89
N ILE A 103 3.98 -13.38 -0.07
CA ILE A 103 2.80 -14.18 -0.46
C ILE A 103 1.55 -13.35 -0.14
N ALA A 104 0.79 -13.00 -1.18
CA ALA A 104 -0.45 -12.23 -1.07
C ALA A 104 -1.50 -12.90 -1.94
N LEU A 105 -2.46 -13.58 -1.30
CA LEU A 105 -3.49 -14.39 -1.97
C LEU A 105 -4.88 -13.85 -1.63
N PRO A 106 -5.37 -12.85 -2.37
CA PRO A 106 -6.72 -12.32 -2.18
C PRO A 106 -7.77 -13.36 -2.56
N MET A 107 -8.95 -13.25 -1.96
CA MET A 107 -10.09 -14.07 -2.37
C MET A 107 -10.49 -13.75 -3.81
N LYS A 108 -10.89 -14.78 -4.55
CA LYS A 108 -11.34 -14.64 -5.93
C LYS A 108 -12.81 -14.22 -5.97
N ILE A 109 -13.04 -12.95 -6.28
CA ILE A 109 -14.40 -12.39 -6.41
C ILE A 109 -14.61 -12.04 -7.89
N ALA A 110 -15.62 -12.66 -8.52
CA ALA A 110 -15.94 -12.36 -9.92
C ALA A 110 -16.32 -10.88 -10.07
N GLY A 111 -15.66 -10.17 -10.98
CA GLY A 111 -15.86 -8.73 -11.21
C GLY A 111 -15.32 -7.81 -10.09
N GLY A 112 -14.68 -8.35 -9.07
CA GLY A 112 -14.10 -7.57 -7.98
C GLY A 112 -12.83 -6.85 -8.39
N SER A 113 -12.68 -5.59 -7.97
CA SER A 113 -11.46 -4.77 -8.17
C SER A 113 -10.47 -4.87 -7.02
N GLY A 114 -10.86 -5.48 -5.91
CA GLY A 114 -10.03 -5.69 -4.72
C GLY A 114 -10.74 -6.59 -3.71
N ALA A 115 -9.98 -7.11 -2.76
CA ALA A 115 -10.50 -7.99 -1.71
C ALA A 115 -9.60 -7.96 -0.47
N PRO A 116 -10.12 -8.33 0.71
CA PRO A 116 -9.29 -8.63 1.87
C PRO A 116 -8.25 -9.72 1.53
N VAL A 117 -7.06 -9.55 2.07
CA VAL A 117 -5.95 -10.46 1.82
C VAL A 117 -5.12 -10.70 3.08
N ARG A 118 -4.73 -11.95 3.29
CA ARG A 118 -3.65 -12.28 4.23
C ARG A 118 -2.32 -12.16 3.50
N VAL A 119 -1.47 -11.26 3.99
CA VAL A 119 -0.11 -11.11 3.46
C VAL A 119 0.89 -11.76 4.41
N VAL A 120 1.75 -12.60 3.86
CA VAL A 120 2.81 -13.30 4.60
C VAL A 120 4.14 -13.04 3.92
N ALA A 121 5.18 -12.83 4.70
CA ALA A 121 6.55 -12.73 4.22
C ALA A 121 7.38 -13.91 4.75
N LEU A 122 8.02 -14.63 3.84
CA LEU A 122 9.05 -15.61 4.18
C LEU A 122 10.39 -14.86 4.22
N LEU A 123 11.05 -14.94 5.36
CA LEU A 123 12.37 -14.31 5.55
C LEU A 123 13.47 -15.20 4.98
N PRO A 124 14.59 -14.61 4.52
CA PRO A 124 15.74 -15.37 4.02
C PRO A 124 16.42 -16.19 5.13
#